data_5796383372a7d092110f247b4884525c
#
_entry.id   5796383372a7d092110f247b4884525c
#
_cell.length_a   1.000
_cell.length_b   1.000
_cell.length_c   1.000
_cell.angle_alpha   90.00
_cell.angle_beta   90.00
_cell.angle_gamma   90.00
#
_symmetry.space_group_name_H-M   'P 1'
#
loop_
_entity.id
_entity.type
_entity.pdbx_description
1 polymer ?
#
loop_
_entity_poly.entity_id
_entity_poly.type
_entity_poly.pdbx_seq_one_letter_code
_entity_poly.pdbx_strand_id
1 'polypeptide(L)'
;MFKLIVGGEVYAPAKLGKVDILIANDRIIAVGTNLTPPGPYDCEVIDAVGKVVFPGFIDTHIHFTGANDGQGPIGHTYDVSWRDIVESGVTTAVGTLGEEMGVRSLEQLYWKAIELELMGLTTYIYTGCFHIPPTTITGSVRRDVILIDKVKGLKTAISDATTSHHNWRELAELVSEVNIGAETVKKAAVTHVHVGRRPARMDMLFELIENTGLDPGKIIPTHVNRVEPDVVAQGIEYVKKGGVVDLTSQMRKEEGTRTGVKVEYAVKRMLDAGCPIEGITISSDANCPMMIRDGSGKQIGLYVALVDFTRREIKDIVQNRVAPLEEALKMVTTNPARLLGVDDRKGHIKEGYDADIVVANPEKLRPEKVYSKGKLLVQNGKSIFQDHYWIDPYYEKYH
;
A
#
# COMPACT_ATOMS: atom_id res chain seq x y z
N MET A 1 -4.90 27.95 6.05
CA MET A 1 -5.95 27.68 7.06
C MET A 1 -5.34 26.78 8.13
N PHE A 2 -5.55 27.11 9.40
CA PHE A 2 -5.09 26.28 10.52
C PHE A 2 -6.14 25.26 10.92
N LYS A 3 -5.70 24.11 11.39
CA LYS A 3 -6.53 23.08 12.02
C LYS A 3 -5.84 22.61 13.29
N LEU A 4 -6.61 22.37 14.34
CA LEU A 4 -6.14 21.86 15.62
C LEU A 4 -6.95 20.63 16.01
N ILE A 5 -6.32 19.45 15.98
CA ILE A 5 -6.91 18.19 16.45
C ILE A 5 -6.61 18.06 17.94
N VAL A 6 -7.64 17.87 18.76
CA VAL A 6 -7.53 17.85 20.23
C VAL A 6 -8.14 16.59 20.83
N GLY A 7 -7.60 16.15 21.98
CA GLY A 7 -8.20 15.16 22.86
C GLY A 7 -8.12 13.70 22.42
N GLY A 8 -7.49 13.42 21.28
CA GLY A 8 -7.32 12.04 20.78
C GLY A 8 -6.14 11.31 21.41
N GLU A 9 -6.19 9.97 21.39
CA GLU A 9 -5.03 9.12 21.68
C GLU A 9 -4.18 9.01 20.44
N VAL A 10 -3.02 9.65 20.43
CA VAL A 10 -2.17 9.81 19.22
C VAL A 10 -1.09 8.74 19.15
N TYR A 11 -0.94 8.15 17.97
CA TYR A 11 0.12 7.24 17.57
C TYR A 11 0.87 7.82 16.36
N ALA A 12 2.23 7.84 16.37
CA ALA A 12 3.02 8.60 15.40
C ALA A 12 4.11 7.81 14.59
N PRO A 13 4.23 6.50 14.41
CA PRO A 13 3.40 5.40 14.95
C PRO A 13 3.62 5.12 16.43
N ALA A 14 4.75 5.49 17.03
CA ALA A 14 4.94 5.33 18.47
C ALA A 14 3.80 6.00 19.25
N LYS A 15 3.40 5.38 20.34
CA LYS A 15 2.31 5.91 21.17
C LYS A 15 2.76 7.20 21.87
N LEU A 16 2.13 8.33 21.52
CA LEU A 16 2.36 9.63 22.14
C LEU A 16 1.38 9.93 23.29
N GLY A 17 0.27 9.17 23.36
CA GLY A 17 -0.80 9.42 24.31
C GLY A 17 -1.71 10.60 23.90
N LYS A 18 -2.31 11.27 24.88
CA LYS A 18 -3.20 12.41 24.63
C LYS A 18 -2.40 13.66 24.36
N VAL A 19 -2.22 13.97 23.09
CA VAL A 19 -1.57 15.20 22.62
C VAL A 19 -2.41 15.83 21.52
N ASP A 20 -2.20 17.12 21.31
CA ASP A 20 -2.85 17.89 20.25
C ASP A 20 -1.93 17.96 19.03
N ILE A 21 -2.53 18.14 17.85
CA ILE A 21 -1.83 18.27 16.58
C ILE A 21 -2.27 19.55 15.90
N LEU A 22 -1.35 20.48 15.68
CA LEU A 22 -1.59 21.70 14.96
C LEU A 22 -1.11 21.58 13.51
N ILE A 23 -1.99 21.89 12.58
CA ILE A 23 -1.79 21.81 11.14
C ILE A 23 -1.87 23.21 10.53
N ALA A 24 -0.93 23.55 9.65
CA ALA A 24 -1.01 24.71 8.78
C ALA A 24 -0.94 24.26 7.33
N ASN A 25 -1.99 24.53 6.57
CA ASN A 25 -2.14 24.10 5.17
C ASN A 25 -1.94 22.58 5.02
N ASP A 26 -0.80 22.16 4.47
CA ASP A 26 -0.46 20.77 4.15
C ASP A 26 0.48 20.13 5.18
N ARG A 27 0.94 20.88 6.21
CA ARG A 27 1.98 20.43 7.14
C ARG A 27 1.51 20.39 8.59
N ILE A 28 2.03 19.41 9.32
CA ILE A 28 1.99 19.39 10.78
C ILE A 28 3.05 20.40 11.26
N ILE A 29 2.64 21.38 12.05
CA ILE A 29 3.54 22.44 12.54
C ILE A 29 3.84 22.34 14.03
N ALA A 30 3.03 21.60 14.79
CA ALA A 30 3.31 21.27 16.18
C ALA A 30 2.57 20.01 16.63
N VAL A 31 3.18 19.25 17.54
CA VAL A 31 2.57 18.12 18.26
C VAL A 31 2.92 18.28 19.73
N GLY A 32 1.92 18.35 20.61
CA GLY A 32 2.16 18.58 22.05
C GLY A 32 0.87 18.69 22.83
N THR A 33 0.96 19.01 24.12
CA THR A 33 -0.19 19.19 25.00
C THR A 33 -0.61 20.65 25.09
N ASN A 34 -1.93 20.88 25.19
CA ASN A 34 -2.52 22.20 25.37
C ASN A 34 -2.09 23.21 24.28
N LEU A 35 -2.03 22.76 23.05
CA LEU A 35 -1.73 23.64 21.93
C LEU A 35 -2.89 24.65 21.74
N THR A 36 -2.52 25.88 21.45
CA THR A 36 -3.47 26.94 21.14
C THR A 36 -3.33 27.36 19.68
N PRO A 37 -4.43 27.72 19.02
CA PRO A 37 -4.35 28.29 17.68
C PRO A 37 -3.44 29.51 17.64
N PRO A 38 -2.66 29.70 16.58
CA PRO A 38 -1.76 30.84 16.47
C PRO A 38 -2.57 32.15 16.22
N GLY A 39 -2.47 33.11 17.16
CA GLY A 39 -2.91 34.51 16.99
C GLY A 39 -4.39 34.67 16.55
N PRO A 40 -4.67 35.76 15.82
CA PRO A 40 -6.06 36.09 15.40
C PRO A 40 -6.52 35.36 14.14
N TYR A 41 -5.85 34.29 13.72
CA TYR A 41 -6.18 33.57 12.52
C TYR A 41 -7.27 32.51 12.79
N ASP A 42 -8.12 32.32 11.78
CA ASP A 42 -9.14 31.26 11.82
C ASP A 42 -8.48 29.89 11.94
N CYS A 43 -8.92 29.13 12.92
CA CYS A 43 -8.48 27.77 13.18
C CYS A 43 -9.70 26.86 13.37
N GLU A 44 -9.79 25.83 12.54
CA GLU A 44 -10.77 24.77 12.71
C GLU A 44 -10.32 23.85 13.87
N VAL A 45 -11.10 23.76 14.93
CA VAL A 45 -10.84 22.83 16.04
C VAL A 45 -11.58 21.52 15.78
N ILE A 46 -10.83 20.42 15.76
CA ILE A 46 -11.31 19.07 15.48
C ILE A 46 -11.27 18.27 16.80
N ASP A 47 -12.44 17.99 17.35
CA ASP A 47 -12.57 17.13 18.52
C ASP A 47 -12.31 15.67 18.15
N ALA A 48 -11.31 15.06 18.81
CA ALA A 48 -10.95 13.65 18.71
C ALA A 48 -11.07 12.90 20.04
N VAL A 49 -11.80 13.45 21.01
CA VAL A 49 -12.03 12.80 22.32
C VAL A 49 -12.62 11.40 22.13
N GLY A 50 -11.99 10.39 22.75
CA GLY A 50 -12.40 8.99 22.65
C GLY A 50 -12.03 8.32 21.32
N LYS A 51 -11.23 8.98 20.49
CA LYS A 51 -10.72 8.44 19.21
C LYS A 51 -9.23 8.12 19.31
N VAL A 52 -8.78 7.28 18.39
CA VAL A 52 -7.36 7.11 18.09
C VAL A 52 -7.00 7.93 16.86
N VAL A 53 -5.81 8.52 16.88
CA VAL A 53 -5.29 9.33 15.80
C VAL A 53 -3.95 8.77 15.38
N PHE A 54 -3.77 8.48 14.06
CA PHE A 54 -2.55 7.88 13.55
C PHE A 54 -2.23 8.39 12.13
N PRO A 55 -1.00 8.16 11.61
CA PRO A 55 -0.65 8.58 10.26
C PRO A 55 -1.52 7.88 9.22
N GLY A 56 -1.84 8.58 8.14
CA GLY A 56 -2.51 7.97 6.99
C GLY A 56 -1.74 6.75 6.47
N PHE A 57 -2.46 5.71 6.09
CA PHE A 57 -1.87 4.48 5.56
C PHE A 57 -1.22 4.73 4.20
N ILE A 58 -0.15 3.98 3.96
CA ILE A 58 0.57 3.92 2.69
C ILE A 58 0.39 2.53 2.12
N ASP A 59 -0.34 2.41 1.03
CA ASP A 59 -0.58 1.15 0.33
C ASP A 59 0.32 1.05 -0.91
N THR A 60 1.23 0.10 -0.90
CA THR A 60 2.26 -0.05 -1.94
C THR A 60 1.83 -0.92 -3.11
N HIS A 61 0.56 -1.38 -3.15
CA HIS A 61 0.11 -2.28 -4.20
C HIS A 61 -1.41 -2.19 -4.43
N ILE A 62 -1.81 -1.34 -5.38
CA ILE A 62 -3.21 -1.22 -5.82
C ILE A 62 -3.27 -1.24 -7.35
N HIS A 63 -4.20 -1.99 -7.92
CA HIS A 63 -4.47 -2.01 -9.34
C HIS A 63 -5.37 -0.83 -9.74
N PHE A 64 -4.78 0.35 -9.97
CA PHE A 64 -5.54 1.59 -10.23
C PHE A 64 -6.46 1.48 -11.44
N THR A 65 -6.02 0.80 -12.49
CA THR A 65 -6.76 0.64 -13.77
C THR A 65 -7.46 -0.71 -13.88
N GLY A 66 -7.69 -1.36 -12.74
CA GLY A 66 -8.22 -2.72 -12.70
C GLY A 66 -7.16 -3.79 -12.94
N ALA A 67 -7.56 -5.03 -12.77
CA ALA A 67 -6.74 -6.22 -13.02
C ALA A 67 -7.59 -7.35 -13.60
N ASN A 68 -6.91 -8.37 -14.10
CA ASN A 68 -7.52 -9.61 -14.57
C ASN A 68 -6.94 -10.80 -13.76
N ASP A 69 -7.69 -11.87 -13.62
CA ASP A 69 -7.25 -13.12 -13.00
C ASP A 69 -7.57 -14.31 -13.92
N GLY A 70 -7.06 -14.28 -15.16
CA GLY A 70 -7.14 -15.37 -16.10
C GLY A 70 -8.57 -15.73 -16.59
N GLN A 71 -9.57 -14.89 -16.32
CA GLN A 71 -10.95 -15.10 -16.76
C GLN A 71 -11.24 -14.48 -18.14
N GLY A 72 -10.21 -14.03 -18.85
CA GLY A 72 -10.37 -13.27 -20.08
C GLY A 72 -11.01 -11.89 -19.84
N PRO A 73 -11.49 -11.22 -20.89
CA PRO A 73 -11.95 -9.82 -20.79
C PRO A 73 -13.10 -9.59 -19.80
N ILE A 74 -13.94 -10.60 -19.55
CA ILE A 74 -15.08 -10.49 -18.63
C ILE A 74 -14.68 -10.50 -17.16
N GLY A 75 -13.47 -10.96 -16.83
CA GLY A 75 -12.93 -10.99 -15.47
C GLY A 75 -12.18 -9.73 -15.09
N HIS A 76 -12.05 -8.77 -16.00
CA HIS A 76 -11.33 -7.52 -15.75
C HIS A 76 -12.15 -6.60 -14.82
N THR A 77 -11.52 -6.13 -13.74
CA THR A 77 -12.14 -5.16 -12.82
C THR A 77 -12.11 -3.75 -13.41
N TYR A 78 -12.99 -2.88 -12.90
CA TYR A 78 -13.01 -1.45 -13.28
C TYR A 78 -11.84 -0.68 -12.64
N ASP A 79 -11.68 0.58 -13.01
CA ASP A 79 -10.78 1.49 -12.32
C ASP A 79 -11.12 1.57 -10.83
N VAL A 80 -10.09 1.65 -9.97
CA VAL A 80 -10.30 1.73 -8.53
C VAL A 80 -11.09 2.98 -8.16
N SER A 81 -12.02 2.83 -7.24
CA SER A 81 -12.76 3.96 -6.69
C SER A 81 -11.88 4.75 -5.72
N TRP A 82 -11.76 6.05 -5.93
CA TRP A 82 -11.13 6.98 -4.99
C TRP A 82 -11.73 6.87 -3.58
N ARG A 83 -13.05 6.69 -3.49
CA ARG A 83 -13.77 6.53 -2.21
C ARG A 83 -13.26 5.34 -1.42
N ASP A 84 -13.07 4.19 -2.08
CA ASP A 84 -12.62 2.96 -1.42
C ASP A 84 -11.22 3.13 -0.82
N ILE A 85 -10.36 3.92 -1.49
CA ILE A 85 -9.02 4.23 -1.02
C ILE A 85 -9.10 5.11 0.25
N VAL A 86 -9.76 6.26 0.17
CA VAL A 86 -9.74 7.23 1.28
C VAL A 86 -10.58 6.79 2.47
N GLU A 87 -11.72 6.13 2.27
CA GLU A 87 -12.58 5.61 3.35
C GLU A 87 -11.88 4.46 4.12
N SER A 88 -10.85 3.85 3.53
CA SER A 88 -9.98 2.86 4.20
C SER A 88 -8.87 3.48 5.06
N GLY A 89 -8.68 4.81 5.01
CA GLY A 89 -7.63 5.52 5.74
C GLY A 89 -6.31 5.64 4.98
N VAL A 90 -6.28 5.25 3.70
CA VAL A 90 -5.10 5.38 2.84
C VAL A 90 -5.00 6.83 2.34
N THR A 91 -3.83 7.44 2.50
CA THR A 91 -3.50 8.80 2.03
C THR A 91 -2.40 8.79 0.96
N THR A 92 -1.65 7.69 0.88
CA THR A 92 -0.61 7.47 -0.13
C THR A 92 -0.77 6.10 -0.74
N ALA A 93 -0.78 6.02 -2.08
CA ALA A 93 -1.02 4.79 -2.81
C ALA A 93 -0.03 4.61 -3.98
N VAL A 94 0.35 3.36 -4.24
CA VAL A 94 1.18 3.01 -5.40
C VAL A 94 0.38 2.14 -6.36
N GLY A 95 0.23 2.64 -7.59
CA GLY A 95 -0.43 1.94 -8.68
C GLY A 95 0.50 0.94 -9.36
N THR A 96 -0.05 -0.19 -9.79
CA THR A 96 0.69 -1.22 -10.51
C THR A 96 -0.17 -1.86 -11.60
N LEU A 97 0.49 -2.40 -12.62
CA LEU A 97 -0.10 -3.36 -13.56
C LEU A 97 0.21 -4.80 -13.12
N GLY A 98 -0.63 -5.71 -13.52
CA GLY A 98 -0.45 -7.15 -13.33
C GLY A 98 -0.32 -7.89 -14.68
N GLU A 99 -1.03 -8.99 -14.82
CA GLU A 99 -1.03 -9.80 -16.05
C GLU A 99 -1.79 -9.14 -17.23
N GLU A 100 -2.63 -8.13 -16.95
CA GLU A 100 -3.45 -7.42 -17.94
C GLU A 100 -2.68 -6.45 -18.83
N MET A 101 -1.39 -6.35 -18.68
CA MET A 101 -0.51 -5.43 -19.43
C MET A 101 -0.60 -5.54 -20.97
N GLY A 102 -1.08 -6.65 -21.49
CA GLY A 102 -1.31 -6.80 -22.93
C GLY A 102 -2.41 -5.89 -23.48
N VAL A 103 -3.26 -5.35 -22.62
CA VAL A 103 -4.43 -4.54 -22.96
C VAL A 103 -4.54 -3.25 -22.14
N ARG A 104 -3.73 -3.10 -21.09
CA ARG A 104 -3.59 -1.88 -20.27
C ARG A 104 -2.20 -1.33 -20.41
N SER A 105 -2.05 -0.01 -20.39
CA SER A 105 -0.76 0.64 -20.56
C SER A 105 -0.30 1.36 -19.29
N LEU A 106 1.00 1.61 -19.19
CA LEU A 106 1.57 2.41 -18.11
C LEU A 106 1.12 3.88 -18.19
N GLU A 107 0.82 4.38 -19.38
CA GLU A 107 0.28 5.73 -19.56
C GLU A 107 -1.12 5.84 -18.96
N GLN A 108 -1.98 4.81 -19.10
CA GLN A 108 -3.28 4.77 -18.43
C GLN A 108 -3.12 4.73 -16.91
N LEU A 109 -2.19 3.90 -16.41
CA LEU A 109 -1.86 3.82 -14.99
C LEU A 109 -1.36 5.18 -14.46
N TYR A 110 -0.46 5.83 -15.18
CA TYR A 110 0.07 7.15 -14.85
C TYR A 110 -1.02 8.22 -14.84
N TRP A 111 -1.89 8.21 -15.86
CA TRP A 111 -3.05 9.10 -15.94
C TRP A 111 -3.97 8.95 -14.72
N LYS A 112 -4.30 7.70 -14.36
CA LYS A 112 -5.14 7.42 -13.18
C LYS A 112 -4.45 7.86 -11.88
N ALA A 113 -3.13 7.72 -11.78
CA ALA A 113 -2.38 8.23 -10.63
C ALA A 113 -2.47 9.76 -10.51
N ILE A 114 -2.44 10.50 -11.63
CA ILE A 114 -2.64 11.96 -11.66
C ILE A 114 -4.06 12.31 -11.22
N GLU A 115 -5.07 11.62 -11.73
CA GLU A 115 -6.48 11.82 -11.34
C GLU A 115 -6.66 11.70 -9.82
N LEU A 116 -6.20 10.60 -9.24
CA LEU A 116 -6.28 10.34 -7.80
C LEU A 116 -5.52 11.41 -6.99
N GLU A 117 -4.41 11.93 -7.51
CA GLU A 117 -3.65 13.00 -6.84
C GLU A 117 -4.40 14.33 -6.87
N LEU A 118 -5.00 14.69 -7.98
CA LEU A 118 -5.85 15.89 -8.09
C LEU A 118 -7.04 15.84 -7.12
N MET A 119 -7.53 14.63 -6.82
CA MET A 119 -8.56 14.39 -5.83
C MET A 119 -8.04 14.44 -4.38
N GLY A 120 -6.74 14.59 -4.17
CA GLY A 120 -6.12 14.85 -2.86
C GLY A 120 -5.27 13.73 -2.27
N LEU A 121 -5.15 12.59 -2.92
CA LEU A 121 -4.20 11.55 -2.51
C LEU A 121 -2.75 11.95 -2.84
N THR A 122 -1.79 11.25 -2.24
CA THR A 122 -0.44 11.15 -2.79
C THR A 122 -0.33 9.85 -3.56
N THR A 123 0.09 9.92 -4.83
CA THR A 123 0.15 8.74 -5.68
C THR A 123 1.50 8.54 -6.33
N TYR A 124 1.90 7.28 -6.43
CA TYR A 124 3.06 6.80 -7.17
C TYR A 124 2.65 5.63 -8.05
N ILE A 125 3.56 5.17 -8.91
CA ILE A 125 3.38 3.96 -9.71
C ILE A 125 4.69 3.16 -9.76
N TYR A 126 4.58 1.88 -10.08
CA TYR A 126 5.69 1.09 -10.59
C TYR A 126 5.64 1.06 -12.12
N THR A 127 6.81 1.13 -12.77
CA THR A 127 6.96 0.76 -14.18
C THR A 127 7.03 -0.77 -14.29
N GLY A 128 6.88 -1.32 -15.50
CA GLY A 128 6.92 -2.76 -15.71
C GLY A 128 5.63 -3.49 -15.37
N CYS A 129 5.72 -4.80 -15.34
CA CYS A 129 4.61 -5.74 -15.16
C CYS A 129 5.16 -7.16 -14.96
N PHE A 130 4.34 -8.21 -15.26
CA PHE A 130 4.72 -9.61 -15.07
C PHE A 130 5.74 -10.17 -16.09
N HIS A 131 6.04 -9.44 -17.17
CA HIS A 131 6.85 -9.96 -18.27
C HIS A 131 8.25 -9.33 -18.36
N ILE A 132 9.17 -10.05 -18.96
CA ILE A 132 10.48 -9.58 -19.41
C ILE A 132 10.54 -9.76 -20.95
N PRO A 133 10.90 -8.72 -21.71
CA PRO A 133 11.22 -7.36 -21.29
C PRO A 133 10.01 -6.63 -20.70
N PRO A 134 10.20 -5.78 -19.67
CA PRO A 134 9.11 -5.05 -19.04
C PRO A 134 8.56 -3.95 -19.94
N THR A 135 7.26 -3.69 -19.86
CA THR A 135 6.66 -2.49 -20.46
C THR A 135 7.15 -1.24 -19.72
N THR A 136 7.46 -0.18 -20.46
CA THR A 136 7.99 1.08 -19.96
C THR A 136 7.37 2.26 -20.69
N ILE A 137 7.32 3.44 -20.07
CA ILE A 137 6.80 4.66 -20.70
C ILE A 137 7.84 5.28 -21.64
N THR A 138 9.12 5.28 -21.24
CA THR A 138 10.20 6.00 -21.96
C THR A 138 11.11 5.08 -22.77
N GLY A 139 10.78 3.80 -22.85
CA GLY A 139 11.57 2.79 -23.56
C GLY A 139 12.62 2.08 -22.69
N SER A 140 12.82 2.44 -21.43
CA SER A 140 13.65 1.68 -20.48
C SER A 140 13.27 1.91 -19.03
N VAL A 141 13.43 0.90 -18.18
CA VAL A 141 13.19 0.96 -16.73
C VAL A 141 14.02 2.09 -16.09
N ARG A 142 15.30 2.16 -16.42
CA ARG A 142 16.21 3.20 -15.92
C ARG A 142 15.70 4.61 -16.22
N ARG A 143 15.28 4.86 -17.47
CA ARG A 143 14.77 6.16 -17.90
C ARG A 143 13.44 6.50 -17.22
N ASP A 144 12.53 5.54 -17.04
CA ASP A 144 11.29 5.75 -16.31
C ASP A 144 11.57 6.19 -14.88
N VAL A 145 12.50 5.51 -14.18
CA VAL A 145 12.92 5.88 -12.82
C VAL A 145 13.56 7.26 -12.78
N ILE A 146 14.38 7.62 -13.76
CA ILE A 146 15.09 8.93 -13.80
C ILE A 146 14.12 10.07 -14.12
N LEU A 147 13.27 9.91 -15.12
CA LEU A 147 12.54 11.03 -15.74
C LEU A 147 11.13 11.24 -15.18
N ILE A 148 10.56 10.25 -14.50
CA ILE A 148 9.18 10.29 -14.04
C ILE A 148 9.15 10.25 -12.51
N ASP A 149 8.85 11.36 -11.87
CA ASP A 149 8.87 11.50 -10.41
C ASP A 149 7.95 10.50 -9.68
N LYS A 150 6.81 10.18 -10.29
CA LYS A 150 5.86 9.22 -9.74
C LYS A 150 6.33 7.76 -9.82
N VAL A 151 7.31 7.42 -10.66
CA VAL A 151 7.83 6.06 -10.75
C VAL A 151 8.75 5.79 -9.56
N LYS A 152 8.34 4.88 -8.67
CA LYS A 152 9.06 4.48 -7.44
C LYS A 152 9.69 3.09 -7.56
N GLY A 153 9.85 2.59 -8.77
CA GLY A 153 10.50 1.32 -9.03
C GLY A 153 9.84 0.52 -10.13
N LEU A 154 10.14 -0.76 -10.12
CA LEU A 154 9.71 -1.74 -11.11
C LEU A 154 8.73 -2.75 -10.48
N LYS A 155 7.66 -3.08 -11.18
CA LYS A 155 6.86 -4.29 -10.94
C LYS A 155 7.32 -5.41 -11.83
N THR A 156 7.52 -6.60 -11.25
CA THR A 156 7.77 -7.84 -11.98
C THR A 156 7.15 -9.03 -11.26
N ALA A 157 7.28 -10.23 -11.83
CA ALA A 157 6.72 -11.45 -11.26
C ALA A 157 7.65 -12.63 -11.44
N ILE A 158 7.68 -13.52 -10.45
CA ILE A 158 8.41 -14.80 -10.47
C ILE A 158 7.47 -15.94 -10.08
N SER A 159 7.82 -17.15 -10.49
CA SER A 159 7.15 -18.39 -10.04
C SER A 159 5.63 -18.41 -10.27
N ASP A 160 5.16 -17.73 -11.30
CA ASP A 160 3.76 -17.71 -11.69
C ASP A 160 3.54 -18.33 -13.08
N ALA A 161 2.29 -18.72 -13.37
CA ALA A 161 1.90 -19.28 -14.67
C ALA A 161 1.93 -18.24 -15.78
N THR A 162 1.72 -16.97 -15.43
CA THR A 162 1.58 -15.84 -16.36
C THR A 162 2.85 -15.01 -16.51
N THR A 163 3.98 -15.42 -15.93
CA THR A 163 5.29 -14.77 -16.08
C THR A 163 6.09 -15.32 -17.24
N SER A 164 7.09 -14.59 -17.70
CA SER A 164 7.97 -14.93 -18.84
C SER A 164 8.94 -16.09 -18.59
N HIS A 165 8.90 -16.75 -17.42
CA HIS A 165 9.84 -17.81 -17.04
C HIS A 165 11.33 -17.45 -17.17
N HIS A 166 11.66 -16.20 -16.86
CA HIS A 166 13.01 -15.69 -16.81
C HIS A 166 13.83 -16.34 -15.67
N ASN A 167 15.14 -16.20 -15.74
CA ASN A 167 16.07 -16.67 -14.71
C ASN A 167 16.56 -15.50 -13.84
N TRP A 168 17.33 -15.82 -12.79
CA TRP A 168 17.82 -14.82 -11.85
C TRP A 168 18.75 -13.76 -12.49
N ARG A 169 19.45 -14.05 -13.59
CA ARG A 169 20.34 -13.10 -14.28
C ARG A 169 19.53 -11.99 -14.95
N GLU A 170 18.48 -12.37 -15.66
CA GLU A 170 17.56 -11.42 -16.31
C GLU A 170 16.86 -10.54 -15.25
N LEU A 171 16.48 -11.12 -14.10
CA LEU A 171 15.93 -10.35 -13.00
C LEU A 171 16.98 -9.41 -12.38
N ALA A 172 18.23 -9.86 -12.23
CA ALA A 172 19.31 -9.04 -11.68
C ALA A 172 19.65 -7.84 -12.58
N GLU A 173 19.58 -8.00 -13.91
CA GLU A 173 19.71 -6.88 -14.85
C GLU A 173 18.63 -5.83 -14.61
N LEU A 174 17.37 -6.23 -14.44
CA LEU A 174 16.27 -5.30 -14.18
C LEU A 174 16.41 -4.60 -12.81
N VAL A 175 16.78 -5.32 -11.76
CA VAL A 175 17.07 -4.74 -10.45
C VAL A 175 18.20 -3.71 -10.54
N SER A 176 19.23 -4.02 -11.32
CA SER A 176 20.35 -3.10 -11.55
C SER A 176 19.91 -1.84 -12.30
N GLU A 177 19.03 -1.95 -13.32
CA GLU A 177 18.47 -0.80 -14.03
C GLU A 177 17.70 0.13 -13.08
N VAL A 178 16.89 -0.43 -12.15
CA VAL A 178 16.19 0.34 -11.12
C VAL A 178 17.20 1.05 -10.19
N ASN A 179 18.19 0.32 -9.69
CA ASN A 179 19.18 0.84 -8.74
C ASN A 179 20.03 1.97 -9.36
N ILE A 180 20.51 1.77 -10.59
CA ILE A 180 21.30 2.78 -11.31
C ILE A 180 20.45 4.03 -11.60
N GLY A 181 19.20 3.85 -12.03
CA GLY A 181 18.27 4.96 -12.23
C GLY A 181 18.03 5.76 -10.96
N ALA A 182 17.75 5.07 -9.86
CA ALA A 182 17.52 5.66 -8.55
C ALA A 182 18.76 6.44 -8.04
N GLU A 183 19.94 5.82 -8.13
CA GLU A 183 21.18 6.43 -7.69
C GLU A 183 21.54 7.68 -8.52
N THR A 184 21.28 7.66 -9.83
CA THR A 184 21.55 8.78 -10.73
C THR A 184 20.83 10.06 -10.30
N VAL A 185 19.59 9.95 -9.80
CA VAL A 185 18.77 11.11 -9.40
C VAL A 185 18.57 11.23 -7.89
N LYS A 186 19.30 10.43 -7.10
CA LYS A 186 19.21 10.39 -5.63
C LYS A 186 17.78 10.15 -5.13
N LYS A 187 17.08 9.24 -5.77
CA LYS A 187 15.69 8.86 -5.50
C LYS A 187 15.65 7.43 -4.96
N ALA A 188 14.80 7.14 -3.99
CA ALA A 188 14.53 5.77 -3.62
C ALA A 188 13.65 5.09 -4.69
N ALA A 189 14.01 3.87 -5.05
CA ALA A 189 13.21 3.01 -5.91
C ALA A 189 13.46 1.55 -5.53
N VAL A 190 12.43 0.72 -5.71
CA VAL A 190 12.46 -0.70 -5.37
C VAL A 190 12.02 -1.57 -6.54
N THR A 191 12.39 -2.84 -6.53
CA THR A 191 11.82 -3.84 -7.41
C THR A 191 10.75 -4.61 -6.63
N HIS A 192 9.49 -4.39 -6.96
CA HIS A 192 8.33 -5.04 -6.33
C HIS A 192 7.99 -6.32 -7.09
N VAL A 193 8.19 -7.48 -6.46
CA VAL A 193 8.19 -8.78 -7.10
C VAL A 193 6.98 -9.62 -6.68
N HIS A 194 6.04 -9.85 -7.59
CA HIS A 194 4.97 -10.80 -7.39
C HIS A 194 5.53 -12.23 -7.25
N VAL A 195 5.25 -12.90 -6.15
CA VAL A 195 5.61 -14.30 -5.92
C VAL A 195 4.40 -15.17 -6.22
N GLY A 196 4.50 -15.95 -7.29
CA GLY A 196 3.44 -16.84 -7.74
C GLY A 196 3.40 -18.19 -7.01
N ARG A 197 2.58 -19.09 -7.56
CA ARG A 197 2.27 -20.38 -6.93
C ARG A 197 3.10 -21.56 -7.45
N ARG A 198 4.03 -21.35 -8.39
CA ARG A 198 4.90 -22.43 -8.89
C ARG A 198 5.88 -22.90 -7.81
N PRO A 199 6.37 -24.16 -7.87
CA PRO A 199 7.15 -24.78 -6.80
C PRO A 199 8.39 -24.01 -6.35
N ALA A 200 9.07 -23.30 -7.26
CA ALA A 200 10.29 -22.55 -6.94
C ALA A 200 10.05 -21.35 -5.99
N ARG A 201 8.80 -20.85 -5.89
CA ARG A 201 8.46 -19.75 -4.96
C ARG A 201 9.46 -18.60 -5.03
N MET A 202 10.26 -18.38 -3.97
CA MET A 202 11.26 -17.31 -3.83
C MET A 202 12.69 -17.76 -4.17
N ASP A 203 12.93 -19.00 -4.62
CA ASP A 203 14.27 -19.54 -4.85
C ASP A 203 15.11 -18.65 -5.76
N MET A 204 14.50 -18.11 -6.82
CA MET A 204 15.15 -17.17 -7.74
C MET A 204 15.71 -15.92 -7.06
N LEU A 205 15.04 -15.42 -6.01
CA LEU A 205 15.50 -14.25 -5.25
C LEU A 205 16.74 -14.59 -4.41
N PHE A 206 16.78 -15.79 -3.83
CA PHE A 206 17.95 -16.27 -3.10
C PHE A 206 19.13 -16.47 -4.04
N GLU A 207 18.92 -17.12 -5.19
CA GLU A 207 19.96 -17.26 -6.21
C GLU A 207 20.51 -15.91 -6.69
N LEU A 208 19.62 -14.94 -6.91
CA LEU A 208 19.99 -13.59 -7.31
C LEU A 208 20.90 -12.93 -6.28
N ILE A 209 20.47 -12.91 -5.01
CA ILE A 209 21.22 -12.26 -3.93
C ILE A 209 22.58 -12.93 -3.73
N GLU A 210 22.62 -14.25 -3.71
CA GLU A 210 23.84 -15.04 -3.47
C GLU A 210 24.87 -14.86 -4.60
N ASN A 211 24.43 -14.72 -5.85
CA ASN A 211 25.32 -14.61 -6.99
C ASN A 211 25.75 -13.17 -7.32
N THR A 212 25.00 -12.15 -6.85
CA THR A 212 25.26 -10.75 -7.24
C THR A 212 25.64 -9.85 -6.07
N GLY A 213 25.24 -10.19 -4.85
CA GLY A 213 25.36 -9.31 -3.69
C GLY A 213 24.46 -8.08 -3.75
N LEU A 214 23.42 -8.06 -4.61
CA LEU A 214 22.43 -7.00 -4.64
C LEU A 214 21.68 -6.93 -3.31
N ASP A 215 21.38 -5.71 -2.87
CA ASP A 215 20.72 -5.43 -1.60
C ASP A 215 19.29 -6.01 -1.57
N PRO A 216 19.00 -7.03 -0.73
CA PRO A 216 17.67 -7.60 -0.62
C PRO A 216 16.62 -6.60 -0.10
N GLY A 217 17.03 -5.55 0.61
CA GLY A 217 16.14 -4.48 1.06
C GLY A 217 15.54 -3.63 -0.05
N LYS A 218 16.06 -3.73 -1.28
CA LYS A 218 15.55 -3.06 -2.48
C LYS A 218 14.72 -3.96 -3.39
N ILE A 219 14.58 -5.23 -3.06
CA ILE A 219 13.80 -6.22 -3.81
C ILE A 219 12.69 -6.72 -2.89
N ILE A 220 11.45 -6.36 -3.17
CA ILE A 220 10.32 -6.56 -2.27
C ILE A 220 9.41 -7.66 -2.80
N PRO A 221 9.58 -8.91 -2.36
CA PRO A 221 8.63 -9.98 -2.69
C PRO A 221 7.26 -9.68 -2.04
N THR A 222 6.23 -9.62 -2.86
CA THR A 222 4.83 -9.49 -2.40
C THR A 222 4.10 -10.82 -2.49
N HIS A 223 2.98 -10.92 -1.77
CA HIS A 223 2.15 -12.12 -1.64
C HIS A 223 2.84 -13.26 -0.86
N VAL A 224 3.78 -12.94 0.03
CA VAL A 224 4.55 -13.94 0.79
C VAL A 224 3.65 -14.81 1.67
N ASN A 225 2.44 -14.35 1.98
CA ASN A 225 1.41 -15.13 2.68
C ASN A 225 0.36 -15.78 1.76
N ARG A 226 0.52 -15.70 0.43
CA ARG A 226 -0.50 -16.19 -0.53
C ARG A 226 -0.53 -17.71 -0.65
N VAL A 227 0.56 -18.40 -0.36
CA VAL A 227 0.67 -19.86 -0.51
C VAL A 227 1.22 -20.47 0.78
N GLU A 228 0.41 -21.35 1.40
CA GLU A 228 0.83 -22.12 2.57
C GLU A 228 1.69 -23.33 2.17
N PRO A 229 2.58 -23.79 3.09
CA PRO A 229 3.16 -23.06 4.24
C PRO A 229 4.49 -22.41 3.90
N ASP A 230 4.99 -22.67 2.70
CA ASP A 230 6.41 -22.61 2.36
C ASP A 230 6.90 -21.18 2.13
N VAL A 231 6.07 -20.30 1.53
CA VAL A 231 6.49 -18.95 1.17
C VAL A 231 6.70 -18.08 2.42
N VAL A 232 5.91 -18.26 3.48
CA VAL A 232 6.16 -17.55 4.76
C VAL A 232 7.48 -17.97 5.37
N ALA A 233 7.86 -19.25 5.28
CA ALA A 233 9.16 -19.74 5.75
C ALA A 233 10.31 -19.10 4.95
N GLN A 234 10.21 -19.06 3.62
CA GLN A 234 11.17 -18.36 2.78
C GLN A 234 11.19 -16.84 3.07
N GLY A 235 10.04 -16.23 3.34
CA GLY A 235 9.95 -14.83 3.76
C GLY A 235 10.70 -14.53 5.05
N ILE A 236 10.60 -15.44 6.04
CA ILE A 236 11.37 -15.36 7.29
C ILE A 236 12.88 -15.40 7.00
N GLU A 237 13.32 -16.33 6.17
CA GLU A 237 14.73 -16.41 5.75
C GLU A 237 15.18 -15.15 5.02
N TYR A 238 14.35 -14.64 4.11
CA TYR A 238 14.63 -13.44 3.34
C TYR A 238 14.81 -12.21 4.23
N VAL A 239 13.92 -12.02 5.20
CA VAL A 239 14.02 -10.90 6.16
C VAL A 239 15.27 -11.03 7.03
N LYS A 240 15.64 -12.26 7.46
CA LYS A 240 16.88 -12.52 8.21
C LYS A 240 18.15 -12.21 7.41
N LYS A 241 18.07 -12.21 6.07
CA LYS A 241 19.16 -11.78 5.18
C LYS A 241 19.15 -10.26 4.91
N GLY A 242 18.31 -9.48 5.60
CA GLY A 242 18.20 -8.03 5.45
C GLY A 242 17.15 -7.56 4.45
N GLY A 243 16.35 -8.48 3.91
CA GLY A 243 15.24 -8.16 3.00
C GLY A 243 14.02 -7.58 3.69
N VAL A 244 13.11 -7.08 2.88
CA VAL A 244 11.76 -6.68 3.30
C VAL A 244 10.75 -7.48 2.50
N VAL A 245 9.71 -7.98 3.15
CA VAL A 245 8.62 -8.71 2.48
C VAL A 245 7.30 -7.95 2.58
N ASP A 246 6.43 -8.15 1.61
CA ASP A 246 5.10 -7.60 1.58
C ASP A 246 4.03 -8.69 1.71
N LEU A 247 3.13 -8.51 2.68
CA LEU A 247 2.02 -9.42 2.95
C LEU A 247 0.73 -8.84 2.35
N THR A 248 -0.05 -9.71 1.72
CA THR A 248 -1.31 -9.31 1.08
C THR A 248 -2.48 -9.48 2.02
N SER A 249 -3.24 -8.41 2.23
CA SER A 249 -4.36 -8.37 3.19
C SER A 249 -5.59 -9.20 2.79
N GLN A 250 -5.66 -9.70 1.56
CA GLN A 250 -6.82 -10.42 1.03
C GLN A 250 -6.89 -11.91 1.43
N MET A 251 -5.89 -12.43 2.13
CA MET A 251 -5.79 -13.87 2.43
C MET A 251 -6.65 -14.26 3.66
N ARG A 252 -7.96 -14.21 3.52
CA ARG A 252 -8.94 -14.45 4.60
C ARG A 252 -9.82 -15.65 4.26
N LYS A 253 -9.53 -16.81 4.85
CA LYS A 253 -10.26 -18.07 4.60
C LYS A 253 -11.75 -17.98 4.93
N GLU A 254 -12.10 -17.25 5.98
CA GLU A 254 -13.47 -16.98 6.40
C GLU A 254 -14.28 -16.17 5.39
N GLU A 255 -13.62 -15.44 4.52
CA GLU A 255 -14.24 -14.64 3.45
C GLU A 255 -14.10 -15.31 2.08
N GLY A 256 -13.72 -16.61 2.04
CA GLY A 256 -13.70 -17.43 0.82
C GLY A 256 -12.36 -17.56 0.13
N THR A 257 -11.31 -16.85 0.56
CA THR A 257 -9.94 -17.03 0.08
C THR A 257 -9.29 -18.23 0.75
N ARG A 258 -9.31 -19.39 0.10
CA ARG A 258 -8.85 -20.64 0.72
C ARG A 258 -7.37 -20.94 0.58
N THR A 259 -6.62 -20.12 -0.15
CA THR A 259 -5.22 -20.44 -0.49
C THR A 259 -4.29 -19.37 0.04
N GLY A 260 -4.06 -19.33 1.33
CA GLY A 260 -3.10 -18.39 1.90
C GLY A 260 -3.15 -18.38 3.42
N VAL A 261 -2.17 -17.72 4.00
CA VAL A 261 -2.07 -17.47 5.43
C VAL A 261 -2.60 -16.06 5.69
N LYS A 262 -3.55 -15.92 6.63
CA LYS A 262 -4.02 -14.62 7.09
C LYS A 262 -2.83 -13.81 7.61
N VAL A 263 -2.83 -12.51 7.34
CA VAL A 263 -1.69 -11.62 7.68
C VAL A 263 -1.29 -11.74 9.14
N GLU A 264 -2.27 -11.75 10.07
CA GLU A 264 -1.97 -11.86 11.50
C GLU A 264 -1.15 -13.12 11.86
N TYR A 265 -1.43 -14.26 11.21
CA TYR A 265 -0.68 -15.49 11.44
C TYR A 265 0.70 -15.45 10.79
N ALA A 266 0.83 -14.85 9.61
CA ALA A 266 2.12 -14.66 8.96
C ALA A 266 3.01 -13.73 9.81
N VAL A 267 2.49 -12.59 10.25
CA VAL A 267 3.20 -11.64 11.14
C VAL A 267 3.62 -12.35 12.44
N LYS A 268 2.70 -13.07 13.07
CA LYS A 268 3.04 -13.83 14.29
C LYS A 268 4.20 -14.79 14.08
N ARG A 269 4.15 -15.59 13.01
CA ARG A 269 5.23 -16.55 12.69
C ARG A 269 6.57 -15.85 12.44
N MET A 270 6.54 -14.70 11.75
CA MET A 270 7.74 -13.92 11.46
C MET A 270 8.34 -13.33 12.75
N LEU A 271 7.51 -12.73 13.62
CA LEU A 271 7.95 -12.19 14.90
C LEU A 271 8.46 -13.29 15.84
N ASP A 272 7.76 -14.43 15.94
CA ASP A 272 8.19 -15.59 16.74
C ASP A 272 9.53 -16.16 16.24
N ALA A 273 9.82 -16.03 14.94
CA ALA A 273 11.10 -16.41 14.35
C ALA A 273 12.21 -15.35 14.51
N GLY A 274 11.92 -14.22 15.16
CA GLY A 274 12.88 -13.14 15.43
C GLY A 274 13.08 -12.17 14.26
N CYS A 275 12.15 -12.11 13.29
CA CYS A 275 12.20 -11.09 12.25
C CYS A 275 11.86 -9.72 12.86
N PRO A 276 12.60 -8.63 12.51
CA PRO A 276 12.22 -7.28 12.89
C PRO A 276 10.94 -6.86 12.17
N ILE A 277 10.09 -6.10 12.86
CA ILE A 277 8.83 -5.59 12.29
C ILE A 277 9.11 -4.68 11.08
N GLU A 278 10.26 -4.01 11.06
CA GLU A 278 10.73 -3.15 9.98
C GLU A 278 10.99 -3.90 8.66
N GLY A 279 11.12 -5.24 8.72
CA GLY A 279 11.23 -6.12 7.55
C GLY A 279 9.89 -6.55 6.95
N ILE A 280 8.76 -6.01 7.44
CA ILE A 280 7.42 -6.42 7.02
C ILE A 280 6.62 -5.20 6.56
N THR A 281 5.99 -5.30 5.38
CA THR A 281 4.94 -4.39 4.92
C THR A 281 3.65 -5.15 4.68
N ILE A 282 2.53 -4.43 4.66
CA ILE A 282 1.21 -4.98 4.31
C ILE A 282 0.63 -4.08 3.23
N SER A 283 0.23 -4.68 2.11
CA SER A 283 -0.50 -4.00 1.04
C SER A 283 -1.84 -4.67 0.77
N SER A 284 -2.72 -3.97 0.08
CA SER A 284 -4.06 -4.50 -0.15
C SER A 284 -4.14 -5.45 -1.33
N ASP A 285 -3.33 -5.31 -2.36
CA ASP A 285 -3.55 -5.93 -3.67
C ASP A 285 -4.97 -5.61 -4.19
N ALA A 286 -5.45 -4.41 -3.83
CA ALA A 286 -6.82 -4.02 -4.07
C ALA A 286 -7.12 -3.86 -5.56
N ASN A 287 -8.40 -4.04 -5.86
CA ASN A 287 -8.97 -3.98 -7.19
C ASN A 287 -8.52 -5.16 -8.11
N CYS A 288 -7.84 -6.17 -7.54
CA CYS A 288 -7.59 -7.44 -8.21
C CYS A 288 -8.82 -8.36 -8.05
N PRO A 289 -9.23 -9.10 -9.10
CA PRO A 289 -10.26 -10.12 -8.95
C PRO A 289 -9.71 -11.33 -8.18
N MET A 290 -10.47 -11.78 -7.19
CA MET A 290 -10.10 -12.91 -6.34
C MET A 290 -11.08 -14.05 -6.51
N MET A 291 -10.57 -15.27 -6.74
CA MET A 291 -11.40 -16.45 -6.94
C MET A 291 -12.01 -16.95 -5.63
N ILE A 292 -13.32 -17.11 -5.60
CA ILE A 292 -14.03 -17.85 -4.56
C ILE A 292 -14.13 -19.32 -4.99
N ARG A 293 -13.71 -20.23 -4.09
CA ARG A 293 -13.76 -21.67 -4.34
C ARG A 293 -14.60 -22.39 -3.29
N ASP A 294 -15.34 -23.41 -3.69
CA ASP A 294 -16.08 -24.29 -2.78
C ASP A 294 -15.18 -25.31 -2.05
N GLY A 295 -15.81 -26.18 -1.24
CA GLY A 295 -15.11 -27.22 -0.48
C GLY A 295 -14.34 -28.23 -1.32
N SER A 296 -14.68 -28.40 -2.59
CA SER A 296 -14.01 -29.28 -3.54
C SER A 296 -12.84 -28.58 -4.28
N GLY A 297 -12.68 -27.25 -4.09
CA GLY A 297 -11.71 -26.43 -4.82
C GLY A 297 -12.23 -25.89 -6.15
N LYS A 298 -13.48 -26.16 -6.53
CA LYS A 298 -14.10 -25.63 -7.74
C LYS A 298 -14.39 -24.14 -7.56
N GLN A 299 -14.04 -23.34 -8.58
CA GLN A 299 -14.38 -21.91 -8.59
C GLN A 299 -15.90 -21.74 -8.69
N ILE A 300 -16.47 -20.97 -7.76
CA ILE A 300 -17.91 -20.68 -7.67
C ILE A 300 -18.23 -19.20 -7.81
N GLY A 301 -17.22 -18.32 -7.88
CA GLY A 301 -17.39 -16.89 -8.04
C GLY A 301 -16.07 -16.13 -8.04
N LEU A 302 -16.22 -14.83 -8.22
CA LEU A 302 -15.15 -13.84 -8.07
C LEU A 302 -15.62 -12.74 -7.11
N TYR A 303 -14.71 -12.13 -6.38
CA TYR A 303 -14.93 -10.87 -5.70
C TYR A 303 -13.76 -9.91 -6.02
N VAL A 304 -14.00 -8.63 -5.87
CA VAL A 304 -12.97 -7.61 -6.05
C VAL A 304 -12.28 -7.35 -4.72
N ALA A 305 -10.96 -7.45 -4.69
CA ALA A 305 -10.17 -7.16 -3.51
C ALA A 305 -10.34 -5.71 -3.06
N LEU A 306 -10.61 -5.48 -1.77
CA LEU A 306 -10.92 -4.17 -1.21
C LEU A 306 -9.72 -3.59 -0.46
N VAL A 307 -9.50 -2.28 -0.59
CA VAL A 307 -8.46 -1.54 0.16
C VAL A 307 -8.65 -1.66 1.69
N ASP A 308 -9.92 -1.67 2.17
CA ASP A 308 -10.27 -1.75 3.60
C ASP A 308 -9.75 -3.00 4.33
N PHE A 309 -9.35 -4.04 3.60
CA PHE A 309 -8.79 -5.23 4.24
C PHE A 309 -7.47 -4.93 4.98
N THR A 310 -6.66 -4.01 4.48
CA THR A 310 -5.41 -3.60 5.17
C THR A 310 -5.70 -3.10 6.59
N ARG A 311 -6.70 -2.23 6.75
CA ARG A 311 -7.16 -1.79 8.07
C ARG A 311 -7.66 -2.94 8.95
N ARG A 312 -8.40 -3.90 8.35
CA ARG A 312 -8.92 -5.07 9.08
C ARG A 312 -7.79 -5.95 9.58
N GLU A 313 -6.73 -6.14 8.80
CA GLU A 313 -5.55 -6.90 9.25
C GLU A 313 -4.86 -6.21 10.43
N ILE A 314 -4.65 -4.89 10.38
CA ILE A 314 -4.08 -4.13 11.52
C ILE A 314 -4.96 -4.31 12.77
N LYS A 315 -6.28 -4.18 12.63
CA LYS A 315 -7.21 -4.41 13.73
C LYS A 315 -7.07 -5.83 14.32
N ASP A 316 -7.03 -6.86 13.48
CA ASP A 316 -6.96 -8.25 13.91
C ASP A 316 -5.62 -8.55 14.59
N ILE A 317 -4.50 -8.04 14.08
CA ILE A 317 -3.17 -8.13 14.72
C ILE A 317 -3.21 -7.57 16.15
N VAL A 318 -3.84 -6.42 16.33
CA VAL A 318 -3.92 -5.76 17.65
C VAL A 318 -4.89 -6.50 18.57
N GLN A 319 -6.10 -6.84 18.11
CA GLN A 319 -7.11 -7.51 18.92
C GLN A 319 -6.69 -8.90 19.35
N ASN A 320 -5.97 -9.64 18.49
CA ASN A 320 -5.42 -10.96 18.79
C ASN A 320 -4.05 -10.92 19.49
N ARG A 321 -3.59 -9.70 19.87
CA ARG A 321 -2.35 -9.49 20.64
C ARG A 321 -1.10 -10.03 19.94
N VAL A 322 -1.07 -10.03 18.62
CA VAL A 322 0.12 -10.40 17.84
C VAL A 322 1.17 -9.30 17.94
N ALA A 323 0.75 -8.03 17.84
CA ALA A 323 1.59 -6.86 18.08
C ALA A 323 0.72 -5.71 18.64
N PRO A 324 1.29 -4.79 19.43
CA PRO A 324 0.59 -3.58 19.84
C PRO A 324 0.37 -2.63 18.65
N LEU A 325 -0.56 -1.68 18.80
CA LEU A 325 -0.98 -0.81 17.69
C LEU A 325 0.18 -0.01 17.09
N GLU A 326 1.07 0.53 17.92
CA GLU A 326 2.25 1.28 17.52
C GLU A 326 3.21 0.46 16.62
N GLU A 327 3.34 -0.83 16.88
CA GLU A 327 4.14 -1.72 16.04
C GLU A 327 3.39 -2.14 14.77
N ALA A 328 2.10 -2.47 14.90
CA ALA A 328 1.28 -2.84 13.75
C ALA A 328 1.19 -1.71 12.71
N LEU A 329 1.07 -0.46 13.16
CA LEU A 329 1.03 0.70 12.27
C LEU A 329 2.29 0.87 11.43
N LYS A 330 3.47 0.48 11.93
CA LYS A 330 4.73 0.58 11.17
C LYS A 330 4.63 -0.13 9.82
N MET A 331 3.97 -1.29 9.76
CA MET A 331 3.86 -2.11 8.56
C MET A 331 3.05 -1.44 7.42
N VAL A 332 2.25 -0.43 7.74
CA VAL A 332 1.40 0.31 6.78
C VAL A 332 1.65 1.82 6.77
N THR A 333 2.68 2.29 7.48
CA THR A 333 3.04 3.72 7.55
C THR A 333 4.53 3.93 7.33
N THR A 334 5.37 3.74 8.34
CA THR A 334 6.81 4.05 8.28
C THR A 334 7.61 3.07 7.41
N ASN A 335 7.28 1.78 7.42
CA ASN A 335 8.00 0.81 6.61
C ASN A 335 7.80 1.06 5.11
N PRO A 336 6.56 1.18 4.59
CA PRO A 336 6.36 1.53 3.18
C PRO A 336 6.85 2.95 2.85
N ALA A 337 6.80 3.93 3.77
CA ALA A 337 7.36 5.26 3.54
C ALA A 337 8.87 5.19 3.25
N ARG A 338 9.61 4.39 4.03
CA ARG A 338 11.05 4.17 3.84
C ARG A 338 11.34 3.50 2.49
N LEU A 339 10.59 2.48 2.11
CA LEU A 339 10.75 1.81 0.81
C LEU A 339 10.56 2.77 -0.38
N LEU A 340 9.60 3.69 -0.26
CA LEU A 340 9.30 4.69 -1.28
C LEU A 340 10.22 5.92 -1.20
N GLY A 341 11.07 6.03 -0.16
CA GLY A 341 11.92 7.19 0.09
C GLY A 341 11.11 8.47 0.28
N VAL A 342 10.09 8.39 1.12
CA VAL A 342 9.23 9.52 1.51
C VAL A 342 9.09 9.61 3.04
N ASP A 343 9.93 8.90 3.76
CA ASP A 343 9.97 8.84 5.22
C ASP A 343 10.51 10.13 5.87
N ASP A 344 11.01 11.05 5.08
CA ASP A 344 11.32 12.43 5.47
C ASP A 344 10.07 13.31 5.64
N ARG A 345 8.91 12.88 5.12
CA ARG A 345 7.69 13.69 5.13
C ARG A 345 6.39 12.88 5.33
N LYS A 346 6.42 11.55 5.29
CA LYS A 346 5.23 10.67 5.41
C LYS A 346 5.46 9.53 6.39
N GLY A 347 4.37 8.88 6.78
CA GLY A 347 4.40 7.74 7.69
C GLY A 347 4.49 8.11 9.17
N HIS A 348 4.57 9.40 9.53
CA HIS A 348 4.65 9.89 10.90
C HIS A 348 3.69 11.05 11.16
N ILE A 349 3.23 11.17 12.42
CA ILE A 349 2.67 12.42 12.96
C ILE A 349 3.81 13.15 13.66
N LYS A 350 4.46 14.06 12.94
CA LYS A 350 5.63 14.77 13.40
C LYS A 350 5.70 16.16 12.78
N GLU A 351 6.24 17.12 13.49
CA GLU A 351 6.47 18.47 12.98
C GLU A 351 7.28 18.46 11.68
N GLY A 352 6.85 19.24 10.70
CA GLY A 352 7.41 19.32 9.35
C GLY A 352 6.87 18.26 8.37
N TYR A 353 6.19 17.23 8.84
CA TYR A 353 5.62 16.17 7.99
C TYR A 353 4.31 16.60 7.32
N ASP A 354 3.98 15.96 6.21
CA ASP A 354 2.69 16.12 5.56
C ASP A 354 1.57 15.80 6.56
N ALA A 355 0.51 16.62 6.58
CA ALA A 355 -0.62 16.38 7.46
C ALA A 355 -1.53 15.28 6.89
N ASP A 356 -0.98 14.06 6.85
CA ASP A 356 -1.64 12.81 6.48
C ASP A 356 -2.10 12.10 7.76
N ILE A 357 -3.35 12.31 8.15
CA ILE A 357 -3.85 11.96 9.50
C ILE A 357 -5.20 11.25 9.39
N VAL A 358 -5.33 10.15 10.12
CA VAL A 358 -6.58 9.43 10.31
C VAL A 358 -7.05 9.59 11.75
N VAL A 359 -8.30 10.05 11.93
CA VAL A 359 -9.02 9.99 13.19
C VAL A 359 -10.01 8.83 13.10
N ALA A 360 -9.90 7.85 13.99
CA ALA A 360 -10.61 6.59 13.87
C ALA A 360 -11.27 6.13 15.18
N ASN A 361 -12.27 5.26 15.04
CA ASN A 361 -12.85 4.54 16.16
C ASN A 361 -11.80 3.57 16.76
N PRO A 362 -11.57 3.57 18.09
CA PRO A 362 -10.51 2.78 18.72
C PRO A 362 -10.71 1.25 18.63
N GLU A 363 -11.95 0.76 18.60
CA GLU A 363 -12.24 -0.67 18.60
C GLU A 363 -12.09 -1.29 17.21
N LYS A 364 -12.56 -0.58 16.18
CA LYS A 364 -12.62 -1.07 14.79
C LYS A 364 -11.55 -0.46 13.90
N LEU A 365 -10.83 0.54 14.39
CA LEU A 365 -9.89 1.39 13.62
C LEU A 365 -10.53 1.99 12.36
N ARG A 366 -11.89 2.06 12.32
CA ARG A 366 -12.61 2.61 11.18
C ARG A 366 -12.41 4.11 11.11
N PRO A 367 -11.92 4.65 9.98
CA PRO A 367 -11.74 6.08 9.82
C PRO A 367 -13.07 6.84 9.97
N GLU A 368 -13.07 7.87 10.76
CA GLU A 368 -14.17 8.84 10.87
C GLU A 368 -13.81 10.14 10.15
N LYS A 369 -12.52 10.54 10.23
CA LYS A 369 -11.97 11.63 9.42
C LYS A 369 -10.64 11.20 8.84
N VAL A 370 -10.40 11.57 7.59
CA VAL A 370 -9.11 11.35 6.91
C VAL A 370 -8.66 12.68 6.32
N TYR A 371 -7.46 13.08 6.68
CA TYR A 371 -6.78 14.22 6.11
C TYR A 371 -5.59 13.74 5.28
N SER A 372 -5.46 14.26 4.06
CA SER A 372 -4.27 14.06 3.23
C SER A 372 -3.71 15.42 2.87
N LYS A 373 -2.46 15.65 3.22
CA LYS A 373 -1.82 16.98 3.11
C LYS A 373 -2.75 18.08 3.66
N GLY A 374 -3.30 17.86 4.87
CA GLY A 374 -4.18 18.78 5.55
C GLY A 374 -5.57 18.99 4.94
N LYS A 375 -5.86 18.43 3.76
CA LYS A 375 -7.16 18.46 3.11
C LYS A 375 -8.04 17.35 3.69
N LEU A 376 -9.23 17.70 4.17
CA LEU A 376 -10.21 16.71 4.61
C LEU A 376 -10.71 15.93 3.39
N LEU A 377 -10.65 14.60 3.44
CA LEU A 377 -11.12 13.71 2.39
C LEU A 377 -12.30 12.84 2.84
N VAL A 378 -12.34 12.52 4.13
CA VAL A 378 -13.42 11.72 4.75
C VAL A 378 -13.95 12.44 5.97
N GLN A 379 -15.27 12.49 6.10
CA GLN A 379 -15.98 13.00 7.27
C GLN A 379 -17.09 12.02 7.66
N ASN A 380 -17.20 11.72 8.95
CA ASN A 380 -18.18 10.76 9.49
C ASN A 380 -18.12 9.38 8.78
N GLY A 381 -16.90 8.96 8.40
CA GLY A 381 -16.67 7.68 7.72
C GLY A 381 -17.07 7.64 6.25
N LYS A 382 -17.38 8.79 5.65
CA LYS A 382 -17.77 8.94 4.26
C LYS A 382 -16.89 9.96 3.56
N SER A 383 -16.52 9.65 2.33
CA SER A 383 -15.80 10.59 1.46
C SER A 383 -16.64 11.84 1.19
N ILE A 384 -15.98 13.01 1.22
CA ILE A 384 -16.64 14.30 1.03
C ILE A 384 -16.69 14.74 -0.43
N PHE A 385 -15.92 14.07 -1.29
CA PHE A 385 -15.90 14.38 -2.71
C PHE A 385 -17.18 13.87 -3.38
N GLN A 386 -17.88 14.74 -4.08
CA GLN A 386 -18.97 14.36 -4.97
C GLN A 386 -18.38 14.13 -6.36
N ASP A 387 -18.60 12.97 -6.93
CA ASP A 387 -18.25 12.70 -8.32
C ASP A 387 -18.97 13.69 -9.22
N HIS A 388 -18.24 14.32 -10.12
CA HIS A 388 -18.82 15.25 -11.09
C HIS A 388 -19.90 14.63 -11.98
N TYR A 389 -19.85 13.30 -12.13
CA TYR A 389 -20.82 12.52 -12.92
C TYR A 389 -22.17 12.29 -12.21
N TRP A 390 -22.25 12.52 -10.88
CA TRP A 390 -23.48 12.36 -10.11
C TRP A 390 -24.34 13.62 -10.02
N ILE A 391 -23.88 14.73 -10.61
CA ILE A 391 -24.61 15.97 -10.67
C ILE A 391 -25.15 16.14 -12.10
N ASP A 392 -25.88 15.16 -12.61
CA ASP A 392 -26.76 15.41 -13.74
C ASP A 392 -28.17 15.62 -13.20
N PRO A 393 -28.64 16.88 -13.08
CA PRO A 393 -30.01 17.18 -12.67
C PRO A 393 -31.04 16.64 -13.67
N TYR A 394 -30.60 16.18 -14.83
CA TYR A 394 -31.47 15.53 -15.83
C TYR A 394 -31.64 14.02 -15.53
N TYR A 395 -30.66 13.35 -14.92
CA TYR A 395 -30.77 11.93 -14.63
C TYR A 395 -31.89 11.63 -13.62
N GLU A 396 -31.97 12.39 -12.52
CA GLU A 396 -33.03 12.30 -11.51
C GLU A 396 -34.42 12.69 -12.07
N LYS A 397 -34.46 13.51 -13.12
CA LYS A 397 -35.71 13.96 -13.73
C LYS A 397 -36.32 12.95 -14.70
N TYR A 398 -35.54 12.03 -15.25
CA TYR A 398 -35.97 11.08 -16.29
C TYR A 398 -35.86 9.61 -15.88
N HIS A 399 -35.41 9.32 -14.68
CA HIS A 399 -35.31 7.98 -14.09
C HIS A 399 -35.87 7.97 -12.68
#